data_d3d7136bcf608191e5ab8892e715c88c
#
_entry.id   d3d7136bcf608191e5ab8892e715c88c
#
_cell.length_a   1.000
_cell.length_b   1.000
_cell.length_c   1.000
_cell.angle_alpha   90.00
_cell.angle_beta   90.00
_cell.angle_gamma   90.00
#
_symmetry.space_group_name_H-M   'P 1'
#
loop_
_entity.id
_entity.type
_entity.pdbx_description
1 polymer ?
#
loop_
_entity_poly.entity_id
_entity_poly.type
_entity_poly.pdbx_seq_one_letter_code
_entity_poly.pdbx_strand_id
1 'polypeptide(L)'
;SHETMEELRKRVLDLEEQNRVLDAFIENSTDAIQISDRNLVTLRINRAYEVLTGIRREELVGVPVEQLVKNHLISESCGAIVAKTKKPHTIVQTFYRTGRSAHVSCTPVFDSCGEIEFYICNDRDLDEISSLQQELDKIRGLNDQYLQELESIKARMGGQSKLIVADKEMLKVLALAARIAKVDSTALLLGETGVGK
;
A
#
# COMPACT_ATOMS: atom_id res chain seq x y z
N SER A 1 15.48 -15.24 -46.87
CA SER A 1 16.42 -15.61 -45.81
C SER A 1 15.84 -16.82 -45.09
N HIS A 2 16.41 -18.00 -45.35
CA HIS A 2 16.04 -19.19 -44.58
C HIS A 2 16.79 -19.13 -43.25
N GLU A 3 16.07 -18.79 -42.19
CA GLU A 3 16.56 -18.97 -40.83
C GLU A 3 16.89 -20.46 -40.64
N THR A 4 18.08 -20.77 -40.14
CA THR A 4 18.49 -22.14 -39.88
C THR A 4 17.70 -22.68 -38.66
N MET A 5 17.52 -24.01 -38.61
CA MET A 5 16.87 -24.65 -37.45
C MET A 5 17.55 -24.32 -36.10
N GLU A 6 18.83 -24.00 -36.16
CA GLU A 6 19.64 -23.67 -34.99
C GLU A 6 19.38 -22.23 -34.53
N GLU A 7 19.24 -21.29 -35.46
CA GLU A 7 18.82 -19.90 -35.17
C GLU A 7 17.41 -19.84 -34.60
N LEU A 8 16.46 -20.60 -35.14
CA LEU A 8 15.12 -20.72 -34.61
C LEU A 8 15.08 -21.28 -33.17
N ARG A 9 15.85 -22.34 -32.90
CA ARG A 9 15.96 -22.88 -31.54
C ARG A 9 16.53 -21.88 -30.55
N LYS A 10 17.56 -21.15 -30.93
CA LYS A 10 18.14 -20.12 -30.08
C LYS A 10 17.13 -19.00 -29.79
N ARG A 11 16.40 -18.58 -30.81
CA ARG A 11 15.36 -17.54 -30.67
C ARG A 11 14.21 -18.00 -29.77
N VAL A 12 13.80 -19.26 -29.86
CA VAL A 12 12.78 -19.84 -28.95
C VAL A 12 13.26 -19.82 -27.51
N LEU A 13 14.50 -20.27 -27.26
CA LEU A 13 15.08 -20.26 -25.90
C LEU A 13 15.19 -18.84 -25.33
N ASP A 14 15.62 -17.87 -26.14
CA ASP A 14 15.71 -16.46 -25.72
C ASP A 14 14.31 -15.90 -25.38
N LEU A 15 13.29 -16.21 -26.19
CA LEU A 15 11.91 -15.80 -25.95
C LEU A 15 11.32 -16.47 -24.71
N GLU A 16 11.60 -17.74 -24.48
CA GLU A 16 11.17 -18.47 -23.27
C GLU A 16 11.81 -17.87 -22.01
N GLU A 17 13.08 -17.49 -22.08
CA GLU A 17 13.76 -16.83 -20.97
C GLU A 17 13.17 -15.44 -20.69
N GLN A 18 12.94 -14.62 -21.72
CA GLN A 18 12.28 -13.32 -21.59
C GLN A 18 10.88 -13.44 -21.00
N ASN A 19 10.07 -14.40 -21.50
CA ASN A 19 8.76 -14.66 -20.96
C ASN A 19 8.79 -15.06 -19.49
N ARG A 20 9.74 -15.94 -19.11
CA ARG A 20 9.90 -16.35 -17.70
C ARG A 20 10.25 -15.17 -16.79
N VAL A 21 11.10 -14.24 -17.25
CA VAL A 21 11.45 -13.03 -16.49
C VAL A 21 10.22 -12.11 -16.34
N LEU A 22 9.47 -11.87 -17.42
CA LEU A 22 8.25 -11.06 -17.40
C LEU A 22 7.18 -11.71 -16.50
N ASP A 23 7.05 -13.01 -16.56
CA ASP A 23 6.15 -13.78 -15.71
C ASP A 23 6.50 -13.63 -14.24
N ALA A 24 7.78 -13.75 -13.89
CA ALA A 24 8.24 -13.57 -12.53
C ALA A 24 8.00 -12.13 -12.05
N PHE A 25 8.14 -11.13 -12.91
CA PHE A 25 7.90 -9.72 -12.59
C PHE A 25 6.42 -9.46 -12.24
N ILE A 26 5.51 -9.98 -13.06
CA ILE A 26 4.06 -9.86 -12.82
C ILE A 26 3.65 -10.61 -11.54
N GLU A 27 4.14 -11.85 -11.39
CA GLU A 27 3.75 -12.74 -10.30
C GLU A 27 4.21 -12.24 -8.92
N ASN A 28 5.39 -11.57 -8.85
CA ASN A 28 5.95 -11.03 -7.61
C ASN A 28 5.61 -9.55 -7.37
N SER A 29 4.77 -8.95 -8.20
CA SER A 29 4.26 -7.59 -7.92
C SER A 29 3.43 -7.58 -6.64
N THR A 30 3.61 -6.53 -5.82
CA THR A 30 2.78 -6.27 -4.63
C THR A 30 1.39 -5.77 -5.01
N ASP A 31 1.27 -5.03 -6.13
CA ASP A 31 -0.02 -4.60 -6.65
C ASP A 31 -0.74 -5.81 -7.27
N ALA A 32 -2.04 -5.91 -7.07
CA ALA A 32 -2.85 -6.92 -7.72
C ALA A 32 -3.01 -6.57 -9.20
N ILE A 33 -2.66 -7.52 -10.08
CA ILE A 33 -2.65 -7.29 -11.53
C ILE A 33 -3.63 -8.25 -12.20
N GLN A 34 -4.49 -7.69 -13.06
CA GLN A 34 -5.34 -8.42 -13.99
C GLN A 34 -5.08 -7.95 -15.43
N ILE A 35 -4.92 -8.87 -16.34
CA ILE A 35 -4.78 -8.63 -17.79
C ILE A 35 -5.96 -9.29 -18.49
N SER A 36 -6.65 -8.53 -19.35
CA SER A 36 -7.77 -9.03 -20.15
C SER A 36 -7.55 -8.73 -21.63
N ASP A 37 -8.12 -9.56 -22.50
CA ASP A 37 -8.12 -9.33 -23.94
C ASP A 37 -9.07 -8.17 -24.35
N ARG A 38 -9.12 -7.90 -25.66
CA ARG A 38 -10.01 -6.88 -26.26
C ARG A 38 -11.50 -7.06 -25.94
N ASN A 39 -11.92 -8.29 -25.62
CA ASN A 39 -13.29 -8.64 -25.27
C ASN A 39 -13.53 -8.66 -23.75
N LEU A 40 -12.58 -8.15 -22.96
CA LEU A 40 -12.59 -8.19 -21.49
C LEU A 40 -12.64 -9.62 -20.94
N VAL A 41 -12.11 -10.60 -21.66
CA VAL A 41 -11.88 -11.95 -21.12
C VAL A 41 -10.56 -11.95 -20.37
N THR A 42 -10.58 -12.40 -19.13
CA THR A 42 -9.37 -12.45 -18.31
C THR A 42 -8.36 -13.43 -18.88
N LEU A 43 -7.17 -12.94 -19.24
CA LEU A 43 -6.05 -13.73 -19.71
C LEU A 43 -5.14 -14.15 -18.58
N ARG A 44 -4.93 -13.26 -17.62
CA ARG A 44 -3.96 -13.48 -16.54
C ARG A 44 -4.29 -12.66 -15.29
N ILE A 45 -3.96 -13.25 -14.15
CA ILE A 45 -3.89 -12.57 -12.85
C ILE A 45 -2.61 -12.98 -12.13
N ASN A 46 -2.14 -12.16 -11.21
CA ASN A 46 -1.03 -12.50 -10.33
C ASN A 46 -1.53 -12.96 -8.95
N ARG A 47 -0.60 -13.42 -8.12
CA ARG A 47 -0.91 -13.90 -6.76
C ARG A 47 -1.51 -12.81 -5.87
N ALA A 48 -1.06 -11.56 -6.00
CA ALA A 48 -1.62 -10.44 -5.22
C ALA A 48 -3.12 -10.24 -5.53
N TYR A 49 -3.53 -10.44 -6.79
CA TYR A 49 -4.94 -10.38 -7.19
C TYR A 49 -5.76 -11.49 -6.53
N GLU A 50 -5.25 -12.73 -6.47
CA GLU A 50 -5.95 -13.83 -5.79
C GLU A 50 -6.14 -13.55 -4.30
N VAL A 51 -5.12 -12.97 -3.64
CA VAL A 51 -5.17 -12.60 -2.22
C VAL A 51 -6.17 -11.46 -1.97
N LEU A 52 -6.17 -10.43 -2.81
CA LEU A 52 -7.06 -9.28 -2.68
C LEU A 52 -8.53 -9.68 -2.89
N THR A 53 -8.80 -10.44 -3.95
CA THR A 53 -10.17 -10.74 -4.38
C THR A 53 -10.75 -12.02 -3.77
N GLY A 54 -9.88 -12.94 -3.31
CA GLY A 54 -10.26 -14.28 -2.89
C GLY A 54 -10.69 -15.20 -4.03
N ILE A 55 -10.46 -14.79 -5.29
CA ILE A 55 -10.81 -15.56 -6.50
C ILE A 55 -9.56 -16.24 -7.03
N ARG A 56 -9.61 -17.53 -7.26
CA ARG A 56 -8.46 -18.28 -7.75
C ARG A 56 -8.29 -18.07 -9.26
N ARG A 57 -7.06 -18.23 -9.72
CA ARG A 57 -6.70 -18.13 -11.13
C ARG A 57 -7.55 -19.06 -12.02
N GLU A 58 -7.77 -20.30 -11.58
CA GLU A 58 -8.53 -21.31 -12.33
C GLU A 58 -10.02 -20.94 -12.48
N GLU A 59 -10.54 -20.11 -11.58
CA GLU A 59 -11.92 -19.62 -11.62
C GLU A 59 -12.09 -18.40 -12.55
N LEU A 60 -11.00 -17.70 -12.86
CA LEU A 60 -11.06 -16.38 -13.49
C LEU A 60 -10.50 -16.33 -14.91
N VAL A 61 -9.42 -17.08 -15.19
CA VAL A 61 -8.81 -17.11 -16.52
C VAL A 61 -9.80 -17.72 -17.53
N GLY A 62 -9.98 -17.02 -18.65
CA GLY A 62 -10.97 -17.37 -19.67
C GLY A 62 -12.39 -16.90 -19.40
N VAL A 63 -12.63 -16.21 -18.26
CA VAL A 63 -13.96 -15.71 -17.90
C VAL A 63 -14.07 -14.22 -18.27
N PRO A 64 -15.16 -13.81 -18.96
CA PRO A 64 -15.44 -12.41 -19.21
C PRO A 64 -15.70 -11.63 -17.91
N VAL A 65 -15.09 -10.47 -17.76
CA VAL A 65 -15.21 -9.63 -16.56
C VAL A 65 -16.66 -9.24 -16.24
N GLU A 66 -17.52 -9.14 -17.25
CA GLU A 66 -18.96 -8.91 -17.04
C GLU A 66 -19.65 -10.00 -16.22
N GLN A 67 -19.18 -11.26 -16.31
CA GLN A 67 -19.73 -12.34 -15.50
C GLN A 67 -19.41 -12.17 -14.02
N LEU A 68 -18.29 -11.54 -13.69
CA LEU A 68 -17.92 -11.24 -12.30
C LEU A 68 -18.90 -10.25 -11.68
N VAL A 69 -19.32 -9.24 -12.45
CA VAL A 69 -20.34 -8.28 -12.02
C VAL A 69 -21.70 -8.98 -11.86
N LYS A 70 -22.10 -9.79 -12.85
CA LYS A 70 -23.38 -10.54 -12.82
C LYS A 70 -23.46 -11.53 -11.65
N ASN A 71 -22.34 -12.16 -11.33
CA ASN A 71 -22.23 -13.12 -10.22
C ASN A 71 -21.99 -12.45 -8.87
N HIS A 72 -22.05 -11.12 -8.78
CA HIS A 72 -21.79 -10.37 -7.55
C HIS A 72 -20.42 -10.70 -6.92
N LEU A 73 -19.39 -10.89 -7.73
CA LEU A 73 -18.02 -11.06 -7.25
C LEU A 73 -17.31 -9.71 -7.12
N ILE A 74 -17.66 -8.76 -7.99
CA ILE A 74 -17.18 -7.38 -8.00
C ILE A 74 -18.36 -6.39 -8.15
N SER A 75 -18.19 -5.16 -7.64
CA SER A 75 -19.24 -4.13 -7.68
C SER A 75 -19.48 -3.61 -9.11
N GLU A 76 -18.42 -3.33 -9.82
CA GLU A 76 -18.45 -2.81 -11.19
C GLU A 76 -17.15 -3.15 -11.93
N SER A 77 -17.12 -2.98 -13.26
CA SER A 77 -15.95 -3.27 -14.09
C SER A 77 -15.29 -1.99 -14.60
N CYS A 78 -14.07 -1.70 -14.13
CA CYS A 78 -13.25 -0.61 -14.65
C CYS A 78 -12.95 -0.81 -16.15
N GLY A 79 -12.64 -2.04 -16.57
CA GLY A 79 -12.39 -2.40 -17.96
C GLY A 79 -13.57 -2.07 -18.89
N ALA A 80 -14.82 -2.26 -18.44
CA ALA A 80 -16.01 -1.90 -19.22
C ALA A 80 -16.15 -0.39 -19.45
N ILE A 81 -15.69 0.43 -18.51
CA ILE A 81 -15.65 1.90 -18.66
C ILE A 81 -14.56 2.28 -19.66
N VAL A 82 -13.35 1.68 -19.53
CA VAL A 82 -12.22 1.91 -20.43
C VAL A 82 -12.52 1.47 -21.85
N ALA A 83 -13.24 0.37 -22.06
CA ALA A 83 -13.67 -0.11 -23.37
C ALA A 83 -14.53 0.94 -24.11
N LYS A 84 -15.38 1.68 -23.39
CA LYS A 84 -16.23 2.73 -23.95
C LYS A 84 -15.48 4.04 -24.20
N THR A 85 -14.58 4.40 -23.29
CA THR A 85 -13.91 5.70 -23.31
C THR A 85 -12.61 5.68 -24.09
N LYS A 86 -11.99 4.52 -24.28
CA LYS A 86 -10.64 4.28 -24.84
C LYS A 86 -9.55 5.09 -24.10
N LYS A 87 -9.79 5.43 -22.84
CA LYS A 87 -8.87 6.19 -21.97
C LYS A 87 -8.66 5.48 -20.65
N PRO A 88 -7.47 5.60 -20.05
CA PRO A 88 -7.24 5.10 -18.69
C PRO A 88 -8.28 5.63 -17.72
N HIS A 89 -8.73 4.80 -16.81
CA HIS A 89 -9.73 5.16 -15.81
C HIS A 89 -9.40 4.47 -14.47
N THR A 90 -9.83 5.12 -13.38
CA THR A 90 -9.67 4.57 -12.02
C THR A 90 -11.01 4.65 -11.30
N ILE A 91 -11.39 3.55 -10.65
CA ILE A 91 -12.59 3.45 -9.82
C ILE A 91 -12.23 2.88 -8.45
N VAL A 92 -13.13 3.05 -7.49
CA VAL A 92 -13.12 2.25 -6.26
C VAL A 92 -14.02 1.03 -6.49
N GLN A 93 -13.44 -0.15 -6.44
CA GLN A 93 -14.14 -1.40 -6.68
C GLN A 93 -14.16 -2.25 -5.40
N THR A 94 -15.31 -2.84 -5.09
CA THR A 94 -15.47 -3.76 -3.97
C THR A 94 -15.47 -5.20 -4.46
N PHE A 95 -14.69 -6.05 -3.79
CA PHE A 95 -14.61 -7.50 -4.02
C PHE A 95 -15.44 -8.21 -2.97
N TYR A 96 -16.62 -8.70 -3.34
CA TYR A 96 -17.60 -9.19 -2.38
C TYR A 96 -17.18 -10.48 -1.67
N ARG A 97 -16.28 -11.29 -2.25
CA ARG A 97 -15.80 -12.53 -1.61
C ARG A 97 -14.93 -12.26 -0.37
N THR A 98 -14.11 -11.19 -0.42
CA THR A 98 -13.25 -10.79 0.69
C THR A 98 -13.80 -9.63 1.51
N GLY A 99 -14.78 -8.90 0.97
CA GLY A 99 -15.30 -7.67 1.55
C GLY A 99 -14.36 -6.47 1.40
N ARG A 100 -13.21 -6.65 0.71
CA ARG A 100 -12.22 -5.58 0.51
C ARG A 100 -12.60 -4.64 -0.60
N SER A 101 -12.09 -3.42 -0.50
CA SER A 101 -12.22 -2.40 -1.56
C SER A 101 -10.84 -1.98 -2.02
N ALA A 102 -10.70 -1.73 -3.33
CA ALA A 102 -9.44 -1.31 -3.92
C ALA A 102 -9.63 -0.18 -4.92
N HIS A 103 -8.58 0.63 -5.09
CA HIS A 103 -8.42 1.50 -6.24
C HIS A 103 -7.98 0.66 -7.44
N VAL A 104 -8.91 0.45 -8.36
CA VAL A 104 -8.69 -0.28 -9.61
C VAL A 104 -8.41 0.71 -10.73
N SER A 105 -7.18 0.72 -11.21
CA SER A 105 -6.73 1.55 -12.33
C SER A 105 -6.59 0.69 -13.58
N CYS A 106 -7.42 0.90 -14.58
CA CYS A 106 -7.41 0.16 -15.84
C CYS A 106 -6.85 1.02 -16.97
N THR A 107 -5.88 0.48 -17.71
CA THR A 107 -5.22 1.14 -18.85
C THR A 107 -5.39 0.29 -20.10
N PRO A 108 -5.86 0.86 -21.23
CA PRO A 108 -5.90 0.16 -22.51
C PRO A 108 -4.51 0.13 -23.15
N VAL A 109 -4.15 -0.99 -23.73
CA VAL A 109 -2.97 -1.16 -24.59
C VAL A 109 -3.46 -1.30 -26.02
N PHE A 110 -2.90 -0.49 -26.92
CA PHE A 110 -3.31 -0.43 -28.31
C PHE A 110 -2.35 -1.21 -29.20
N ASP A 111 -2.89 -1.84 -30.23
CA ASP A 111 -2.14 -2.45 -31.31
C ASP A 111 -1.59 -1.40 -32.30
N SER A 112 -0.87 -1.86 -33.33
CA SER A 112 -0.31 -0.99 -34.38
C SER A 112 -1.37 -0.29 -35.24
N CYS A 113 -2.63 -0.76 -35.20
CA CYS A 113 -3.76 -0.19 -35.91
C CYS A 113 -4.54 0.85 -35.07
N GLY A 114 -4.18 1.03 -33.81
CA GLY A 114 -4.86 1.92 -32.87
C GLY A 114 -6.12 1.33 -32.23
N GLU A 115 -6.34 0.02 -32.36
CA GLU A 115 -7.41 -0.69 -31.66
C GLU A 115 -6.89 -1.29 -30.35
N ILE A 116 -7.78 -1.45 -29.35
CA ILE A 116 -7.40 -2.01 -28.06
C ILE A 116 -7.05 -3.50 -28.22
N GLU A 117 -5.87 -3.87 -27.82
CA GLU A 117 -5.38 -5.24 -27.80
C GLU A 117 -5.57 -5.91 -26.45
N PHE A 118 -5.20 -5.19 -25.36
CA PHE A 118 -5.33 -5.66 -23.98
C PHE A 118 -5.83 -4.55 -23.06
N TYR A 119 -6.34 -4.96 -21.89
CA TYR A 119 -6.54 -4.10 -20.74
C TYR A 119 -5.61 -4.59 -19.61
N ILE A 120 -4.92 -3.65 -18.98
CA ILE A 120 -4.11 -3.93 -17.79
C ILE A 120 -4.76 -3.19 -16.63
N CYS A 121 -5.22 -3.93 -15.63
CA CYS A 121 -5.73 -3.39 -14.38
C CYS A 121 -4.70 -3.60 -13.26
N ASN A 122 -4.44 -2.53 -12.51
CA ASN A 122 -3.64 -2.54 -11.30
C ASN A 122 -4.56 -2.14 -10.13
N ASP A 123 -4.66 -3.02 -9.14
CA ASP A 123 -5.58 -2.84 -8.03
C ASP A 123 -4.77 -2.67 -6.74
N ARG A 124 -4.99 -1.56 -6.04
CA ARG A 124 -4.36 -1.25 -4.75
C ARG A 124 -5.38 -1.31 -3.65
N ASP A 125 -5.10 -2.15 -2.66
CA ASP A 125 -5.95 -2.33 -1.48
C ASP A 125 -6.10 -1.01 -0.71
N LEU A 126 -7.34 -0.61 -0.45
CA LEU A 126 -7.66 0.59 0.33
C LEU A 126 -7.48 0.35 1.83
N ASP A 127 -7.64 -0.88 2.29
CA ASP A 127 -7.53 -1.22 3.71
C ASP A 127 -6.08 -1.03 4.20
N GLU A 128 -5.09 -1.32 3.36
CA GLU A 128 -3.68 -1.11 3.68
C GLU A 128 -3.36 0.39 3.83
N ILE A 129 -3.85 1.22 2.92
CA ILE A 129 -3.67 2.68 2.98
C ILE A 129 -4.41 3.27 4.19
N SER A 130 -5.64 2.81 4.45
CA SER A 130 -6.46 3.26 5.57
C SER A 130 -5.82 2.89 6.92
N SER A 131 -5.27 1.69 7.06
CA SER A 131 -4.59 1.25 8.29
C SER A 131 -3.34 2.06 8.58
N LEU A 132 -2.52 2.35 7.58
CA LEU A 132 -1.33 3.21 7.72
C LEU A 132 -1.69 4.66 8.07
N GLN A 133 -2.76 5.20 7.50
CA GLN A 133 -3.26 6.53 7.86
C GLN A 133 -3.74 6.58 9.30
N GLN A 134 -4.51 5.58 9.76
CA GLN A 134 -4.96 5.49 11.15
C GLN A 134 -3.78 5.38 12.14
N GLU A 135 -2.74 4.65 11.78
CA GLU A 135 -1.54 4.53 12.61
C GLU A 135 -0.78 5.86 12.69
N LEU A 136 -0.64 6.58 11.57
CA LEU A 136 -0.08 7.93 11.54
C LEU A 136 -0.88 8.92 12.38
N ASP A 137 -2.20 8.91 12.30
CA ASP A 137 -3.05 9.80 13.07
C ASP A 137 -2.98 9.49 14.57
N LYS A 138 -2.87 8.21 14.94
CA LYS A 138 -2.64 7.79 16.31
C LYS A 138 -1.30 8.29 16.86
N ILE A 139 -0.23 8.18 16.06
CA ILE A 139 1.11 8.67 16.44
C ILE A 139 1.09 10.20 16.59
N ARG A 140 0.43 10.91 15.68
CA ARG A 140 0.27 12.38 15.78
C ARG A 140 -0.50 12.78 17.01
N GLY A 141 -1.62 12.14 17.31
CA GLY A 141 -2.40 12.41 18.53
C GLY A 141 -1.61 12.20 19.81
N LEU A 142 -0.80 11.14 19.88
CA LEU A 142 0.11 10.91 21.02
C LEU A 142 1.17 12.01 21.13
N ASN A 143 1.74 12.44 20.01
CA ASN A 143 2.76 13.49 20.00
C ASN A 143 2.19 14.83 20.49
N ASP A 144 0.97 15.19 20.06
CA ASP A 144 0.28 16.40 20.51
C ASP A 144 -0.03 16.35 22.02
N GLN A 145 -0.44 15.20 22.56
CA GLN A 145 -0.62 15.01 23.99
C GLN A 145 0.69 15.20 24.76
N TYR A 146 1.80 14.64 24.28
CA TYR A 146 3.11 14.85 24.90
C TYR A 146 3.55 16.32 24.88
N LEU A 147 3.30 17.02 23.77
CA LEU A 147 3.62 18.44 23.69
C LEU A 147 2.79 19.27 24.69
N GLN A 148 1.48 19.01 24.81
CA GLN A 148 0.62 19.65 25.79
C GLN A 148 1.04 19.35 27.23
N GLU A 149 1.41 18.12 27.54
CA GLU A 149 1.97 17.77 28.86
C GLU A 149 3.26 18.53 29.15
N LEU A 150 4.17 18.62 28.17
CA LEU A 150 5.41 19.38 28.30
C LEU A 150 5.15 20.89 28.52
N GLU A 151 4.20 21.47 27.80
CA GLU A 151 3.80 22.85 27.98
C GLU A 151 3.17 23.09 29.36
N SER A 152 2.33 22.17 29.83
CA SER A 152 1.72 22.24 31.15
C SER A 152 2.76 22.13 32.27
N ILE A 153 3.77 21.29 32.08
CA ILE A 153 4.91 21.18 33.04
C ILE A 153 5.75 22.44 33.02
N LYS A 154 6.07 22.98 31.83
CA LYS A 154 6.78 24.27 31.70
C LYS A 154 6.03 25.42 32.37
N ALA A 155 4.71 25.51 32.17
CA ALA A 155 3.87 26.54 32.81
C ALA A 155 3.84 26.41 34.34
N ARG A 156 3.80 25.18 34.88
CA ARG A 156 3.84 24.93 36.33
C ARG A 156 5.22 25.21 36.95
N MET A 157 6.30 24.99 36.19
CA MET A 157 7.68 25.26 36.61
C MET A 157 8.06 26.74 36.46
N GLY A 158 7.42 27.48 35.56
CA GLY A 158 7.67 28.90 35.31
C GLY A 158 7.27 29.85 36.47
N GLY A 159 6.57 29.32 37.50
CA GLY A 159 6.18 30.09 38.69
C GLY A 159 7.22 30.18 39.82
N GLN A 160 8.21 29.25 39.92
CA GLN A 160 9.13 29.21 41.07
C GLN A 160 10.56 28.73 40.82
N SER A 161 11.01 28.39 39.63
CA SER A 161 12.44 28.05 39.46
C SER A 161 13.02 28.60 38.17
N LYS A 162 14.16 29.29 38.30
CA LYS A 162 15.03 29.81 37.21
C LYS A 162 15.75 28.67 36.42
N LEU A 163 15.15 27.50 36.27
CA LEU A 163 15.75 26.41 35.51
C LEU A 163 15.52 26.66 34.01
N ILE A 164 16.56 27.12 33.34
CA ILE A 164 16.57 27.24 31.88
C ILE A 164 17.01 25.89 31.29
N VAL A 165 16.12 25.18 30.66
CA VAL A 165 16.39 23.88 30.05
C VAL A 165 16.20 23.98 28.54
N ALA A 166 17.32 23.87 27.83
CA ALA A 166 17.34 23.92 26.36
C ALA A 166 17.55 22.53 25.71
N ASP A 167 18.03 21.54 26.50
CA ASP A 167 18.35 20.20 25.99
C ASP A 167 17.15 19.25 26.07
N LYS A 168 16.93 18.48 24.98
CA LYS A 168 15.86 17.49 24.88
C LYS A 168 15.95 16.36 25.89
N GLU A 169 17.17 15.89 26.21
CA GLU A 169 17.37 14.84 27.20
C GLU A 169 17.07 15.33 28.63
N MET A 170 17.44 16.55 28.92
CA MET A 170 17.13 17.17 30.20
C MET A 170 15.62 17.40 30.39
N LEU A 171 14.88 17.69 29.31
CA LEU A 171 13.42 17.77 29.36
C LEU A 171 12.77 16.43 29.70
N LYS A 172 13.32 15.31 29.26
CA LYS A 172 12.85 13.96 29.63
C LYS A 172 13.09 13.69 31.13
N VAL A 173 14.23 14.06 31.62
CA VAL A 173 14.58 13.90 33.06
C VAL A 173 13.61 14.71 33.91
N LEU A 174 13.31 15.94 33.55
CA LEU A 174 12.37 16.80 34.27
C LEU A 174 10.94 16.25 34.20
N ALA A 175 10.50 15.72 33.06
CA ALA A 175 9.19 15.09 32.93
C ALA A 175 9.11 13.85 33.85
N LEU A 176 10.16 13.05 33.93
CA LEU A 176 10.22 11.91 34.82
C LEU A 176 10.18 12.34 36.31
N ALA A 177 10.99 13.36 36.70
CA ALA A 177 11.01 13.92 38.03
C ALA A 177 9.61 14.46 38.45
N ALA A 178 8.92 15.16 37.55
CA ALA A 178 7.56 15.67 37.78
C ALA A 178 6.53 14.55 37.98
N ARG A 179 6.72 13.38 37.35
CA ARG A 179 5.87 12.20 37.56
C ARG A 179 6.13 11.54 38.89
N ILE A 180 7.41 11.39 39.27
CA ILE A 180 7.83 10.80 40.56
C ILE A 180 7.37 11.69 41.72
N ALA A 181 7.42 13.03 41.57
CA ALA A 181 6.96 13.98 42.57
C ALA A 181 5.46 13.89 42.95
N LYS A 182 4.68 13.16 42.19
CA LYS A 182 3.23 12.90 42.47
C LYS A 182 3.00 11.69 43.38
N VAL A 183 4.00 10.91 43.68
CA VAL A 183 3.92 9.71 44.51
C VAL A 183 4.93 9.80 45.66
N ASP A 184 4.55 9.28 46.85
CA ASP A 184 5.42 9.21 47.99
C ASP A 184 6.49 8.12 47.81
N SER A 185 7.49 8.38 46.97
CA SER A 185 8.60 7.46 46.72
C SER A 185 9.93 8.21 46.70
N THR A 186 10.98 7.54 47.21
CA THR A 186 12.32 8.08 47.22
C THR A 186 12.94 8.00 45.83
N ALA A 187 13.47 9.13 45.31
CA ALA A 187 14.17 9.17 44.02
C ALA A 187 15.66 9.46 44.26
N LEU A 188 16.52 8.70 43.62
CA LEU A 188 17.97 8.89 43.65
C LEU A 188 18.41 9.60 42.35
N LEU A 189 19.00 10.81 42.51
CA LEU A 189 19.62 11.56 41.43
C LEU A 189 21.11 11.23 41.30
N LEU A 190 21.47 10.60 40.17
CA LEU A 190 22.86 10.27 39.84
C LEU A 190 23.38 11.22 38.75
N GLY A 191 24.63 11.62 38.89
CA GLY A 191 25.29 12.48 37.88
C GLY A 191 26.71 12.81 38.31
N GLU A 192 27.53 13.33 37.43
CA GLU A 192 28.88 13.76 37.71
C GLU A 192 28.95 14.91 38.73
N THR A 193 30.10 15.09 39.37
CA THR A 193 30.29 16.17 40.34
C THR A 193 30.27 17.52 39.63
N GLY A 194 29.46 18.48 40.15
CA GLY A 194 29.37 19.82 39.59
C GLY A 194 28.22 20.05 38.59
N VAL A 195 27.39 19.04 38.27
CA VAL A 195 26.22 19.17 37.33
C VAL A 195 24.95 19.73 37.98
N GLY A 196 24.99 20.20 39.25
CA GLY A 196 23.87 20.88 39.90
C GLY A 196 22.75 19.95 40.38
N LYS A 197 23.11 18.82 40.98
CA LYS A 197 22.15 17.86 41.57
C LYS A 197 21.36 18.42 42.71
#